data_0e42994704939d6aa0d6b0e7122b2875
#
_entry.id   0e42994704939d6aa0d6b0e7122b2875
#
_cell.length_a   1.000
_cell.length_b   1.000
_cell.length_c   1.000
_cell.angle_alpha   90.00
_cell.angle_beta   90.00
_cell.angle_gamma   90.00
#
_symmetry.space_group_name_H-M   'P 1'
#
loop_
_entity.id
_entity.type
_entity.pdbx_description
1 polymer ?
#
loop_
_entity_poly.entity_id
_entity_poly.type
_entity_poly.pdbx_seq_one_letter_code
_entity_poly.pdbx_strand_id
1 'polypeptide(L)'
;MKDVMGDVSRWLDEGRSVAVAQVVRTWGSSPRVAGSIAAVSDDGRIAGSVSGGCIEGEAIRLALDCLDDGQARMGRFHASTNAARRAGLSCGDVDVLVTPLASEQFQAECELLERDEEYLRANVWVPQGVRDEVPYGAWSSLLLRRDAKGAWQVASATGAPIDAAVQQRVLLAAGDMAPTCNNACVEFASGACAYLVRRAPRPRLVCVGGVHIAIHLCRMAKALGWSTVVVDPRRVFGTDERFPDVDELVQQWPQEAFSHIPLTSSTAVCALTHDPKIDVPALQAALASPAFYIGSLGRLSTQRMRARQLVDDGASLADLDRIFGPIGLDLAGREPAEIALSIMAQVTAVRCGSETLSGTTMLQAARAQDSKERKSA
;
A
#
# COMPACT_ATOMS: atom_id res chain seq x y z
N MET A 1 7.90 -5.98 -7.08
CA MET A 1 8.32 -5.56 -8.43
C MET A 1 9.32 -4.39 -8.35
N LYS A 2 9.01 -3.30 -7.67
CA LYS A 2 9.91 -2.13 -7.59
C LYS A 2 11.34 -2.46 -7.16
N ASP A 3 11.50 -3.35 -6.16
CA ASP A 3 12.81 -3.73 -5.60
C ASP A 3 13.69 -4.56 -6.55
N VAL A 4 13.09 -5.15 -7.58
CA VAL A 4 13.80 -6.00 -8.56
C VAL A 4 13.81 -5.41 -9.98
N MET A 5 13.10 -4.29 -10.17
CA MET A 5 12.85 -3.71 -11.51
C MET A 5 14.15 -3.39 -12.25
N GLY A 6 15.10 -2.74 -11.59
CA GLY A 6 16.37 -2.35 -12.23
C GLY A 6 17.25 -3.53 -12.63
N ASP A 7 17.28 -4.59 -11.80
CA ASP A 7 18.04 -5.80 -12.11
C ASP A 7 17.38 -6.59 -13.25
N VAL A 8 16.05 -6.73 -13.19
CA VAL A 8 15.29 -7.44 -14.23
C VAL A 8 15.39 -6.72 -15.57
N SER A 9 15.23 -5.37 -15.60
CA SER A 9 15.39 -4.60 -16.86
C SER A 9 16.77 -4.85 -17.48
N ARG A 10 17.83 -4.76 -16.68
CA ARG A 10 19.20 -5.01 -17.14
C ARG A 10 19.37 -6.44 -17.70
N TRP A 11 18.83 -7.46 -17.03
CA TRP A 11 18.92 -8.85 -17.48
C TRP A 11 18.16 -9.09 -18.80
N LEU A 12 16.98 -8.47 -18.94
CA LEU A 12 16.23 -8.52 -20.21
C LEU A 12 16.98 -7.83 -21.36
N ASP A 13 17.64 -6.68 -21.09
CA ASP A 13 18.47 -5.98 -22.05
C ASP A 13 19.73 -6.80 -22.44
N GLU A 14 20.24 -7.63 -21.53
CA GLU A 14 21.30 -8.61 -21.79
C GLU A 14 20.80 -9.85 -22.57
N GLY A 15 19.50 -9.92 -22.91
CA GLY A 15 18.86 -11.05 -23.61
C GLY A 15 18.63 -12.27 -22.73
N ARG A 16 18.61 -12.12 -21.40
CA ARG A 16 18.37 -13.21 -20.45
C ARG A 16 16.88 -13.50 -20.29
N SER A 17 16.56 -14.75 -20.06
CA SER A 17 15.25 -15.17 -19.58
C SER A 17 15.18 -15.03 -18.06
N VAL A 18 14.00 -14.63 -17.54
CA VAL A 18 13.80 -14.38 -16.12
C VAL A 18 12.56 -15.13 -15.62
N ALA A 19 12.66 -15.73 -14.44
CA ALA A 19 11.52 -16.25 -13.69
C ALA A 19 11.28 -15.39 -12.43
N VAL A 20 10.02 -15.34 -12.00
CA VAL A 20 9.63 -14.63 -10.77
C VAL A 20 9.13 -15.62 -9.74
N ALA A 21 9.79 -15.67 -8.61
CA ALA A 21 9.36 -16.37 -7.41
C ALA A 21 8.55 -15.41 -6.55
N GLN A 22 7.28 -15.71 -6.31
CA GLN A 22 6.36 -14.90 -5.51
C GLN A 22 5.91 -15.65 -4.27
N VAL A 23 6.05 -15.06 -3.09
CA VAL A 23 5.41 -15.56 -1.87
C VAL A 23 3.90 -15.43 -2.03
N VAL A 24 3.17 -16.55 -2.02
CA VAL A 24 1.72 -16.56 -2.22
C VAL A 24 0.93 -16.85 -0.95
N ARG A 25 1.52 -17.59 -0.01
CA ARG A 25 0.94 -17.86 1.32
C ARG A 25 2.02 -17.91 2.38
N THR A 26 1.68 -17.50 3.59
CA THR A 26 2.55 -17.59 4.76
C THR A 26 1.77 -18.00 6.00
N TRP A 27 2.41 -18.76 6.91
CA TRP A 27 1.86 -19.14 8.20
C TRP A 27 2.91 -18.94 9.29
N GLY A 28 2.46 -18.50 10.46
CA GLY A 28 3.35 -18.21 11.59
C GLY A 28 4.23 -16.98 11.35
N SER A 29 5.40 -16.97 11.95
CA SER A 29 6.38 -15.85 11.84
C SER A 29 7.19 -15.97 10.55
N SER A 30 6.59 -15.68 9.41
CA SER A 30 7.32 -15.62 8.14
C SER A 30 8.14 -14.32 8.04
N PRO A 31 9.41 -14.38 7.60
CA PRO A 31 10.27 -13.20 7.44
C PRO A 31 9.82 -12.30 6.28
N ARG A 32 9.02 -12.81 5.36
CA ARG A 32 8.44 -12.07 4.23
C ARG A 32 6.94 -12.27 4.15
N VAL A 33 6.25 -11.22 3.77
CA VAL A 33 4.78 -11.24 3.60
C VAL A 33 4.38 -11.79 2.22
N ALA A 34 3.16 -12.30 2.11
CA ALA A 34 2.58 -12.65 0.81
C ALA A 34 2.65 -11.45 -0.15
N GLY A 35 2.95 -11.72 -1.43
CA GLY A 35 3.24 -10.70 -2.45
C GLY A 35 4.70 -10.25 -2.52
N SER A 36 5.58 -10.68 -1.61
CA SER A 36 7.03 -10.50 -1.77
C SER A 36 7.55 -11.32 -2.95
N ILE A 37 8.55 -10.80 -3.66
CA ILE A 37 9.09 -11.44 -4.86
C ILE A 37 10.63 -11.49 -4.84
N ALA A 38 11.14 -12.50 -5.53
CA ALA A 38 12.50 -12.53 -6.06
C ALA A 38 12.43 -12.82 -7.57
N ALA A 39 13.30 -12.17 -8.34
CA ALA A 39 13.51 -12.46 -9.74
C ALA A 39 14.78 -13.28 -9.90
N VAL A 40 14.79 -14.24 -10.78
CA VAL A 40 15.93 -15.12 -11.06
C VAL A 40 16.16 -15.17 -12.56
N SER A 41 17.39 -14.90 -13.00
CA SER A 41 17.81 -15.02 -14.40
C SER A 41 18.22 -16.46 -14.75
N ASP A 42 18.26 -16.79 -16.02
CA ASP A 42 18.64 -18.10 -16.55
C ASP A 42 20.09 -18.52 -16.23
N ASP A 43 20.95 -17.59 -15.86
CA ASP A 43 22.31 -17.86 -15.35
C ASP A 43 22.40 -17.93 -13.80
N GLY A 44 21.25 -17.93 -13.12
CA GLY A 44 21.17 -18.11 -11.66
C GLY A 44 21.38 -16.87 -10.81
N ARG A 45 21.47 -15.66 -11.41
CA ARG A 45 21.47 -14.42 -10.63
C ARG A 45 20.10 -14.22 -9.98
N ILE A 46 20.07 -13.66 -8.77
CA ILE A 46 18.84 -13.38 -8.02
C ILE A 46 18.78 -11.92 -7.58
N ALA A 47 17.62 -11.30 -7.68
CA ALA A 47 17.30 -9.99 -7.12
C ALA A 47 16.01 -10.06 -6.29
N GLY A 48 15.92 -9.32 -5.20
CA GLY A 48 14.82 -9.43 -4.25
C GLY A 48 14.98 -10.60 -3.28
N SER A 49 13.90 -10.96 -2.57
CA SER A 49 13.95 -12.06 -1.60
C SER A 49 12.55 -12.58 -1.28
N VAL A 50 12.44 -13.90 -1.07
CA VAL A 50 11.21 -14.60 -0.67
C VAL A 50 11.22 -15.05 0.79
N SER A 51 12.40 -15.07 1.47
CA SER A 51 12.52 -15.57 2.83
C SER A 51 13.54 -14.82 3.70
N GLY A 52 14.36 -13.94 3.09
CA GLY A 52 15.48 -13.29 3.80
C GLY A 52 16.73 -14.16 3.91
N GLY A 53 16.91 -15.16 3.06
CA GLY A 53 18.12 -15.98 2.93
C GLY A 53 17.92 -17.48 3.13
N CYS A 54 16.79 -17.93 3.70
CA CYS A 54 16.61 -19.33 4.08
C CYS A 54 16.32 -20.27 2.90
N ILE A 55 15.49 -19.82 1.93
CA ILE A 55 15.02 -20.66 0.82
C ILE A 55 15.42 -20.13 -0.56
N GLU A 56 16.25 -19.11 -0.65
CA GLU A 56 16.65 -18.48 -1.92
C GLU A 56 17.34 -19.47 -2.85
N GLY A 57 18.19 -20.36 -2.33
CA GLY A 57 18.83 -21.40 -3.14
C GLY A 57 17.83 -22.36 -3.80
N GLU A 58 16.79 -22.73 -3.08
CA GLU A 58 15.71 -23.57 -3.63
C GLU A 58 14.81 -22.78 -4.60
N ALA A 59 14.57 -21.50 -4.32
CA ALA A 59 13.85 -20.62 -5.24
C ALA A 59 14.60 -20.46 -6.59
N ILE A 60 15.94 -20.35 -6.55
CA ILE A 60 16.78 -20.34 -7.77
C ILE A 60 16.62 -21.65 -8.54
N ARG A 61 16.72 -22.81 -7.86
CA ARG A 61 16.55 -24.12 -8.50
C ARG A 61 15.18 -24.23 -9.18
N LEU A 62 14.11 -23.89 -8.48
CA LEU A 62 12.74 -23.91 -9.04
C LEU A 62 12.58 -22.95 -10.22
N ALA A 63 13.27 -21.80 -10.18
CA ALA A 63 13.25 -20.80 -11.25
C ALA A 63 13.96 -21.33 -12.52
N LEU A 64 15.10 -21.99 -12.37
CA LEU A 64 15.82 -22.59 -13.50
C LEU A 64 15.00 -23.73 -14.10
N ASP A 65 14.40 -24.62 -13.30
CA ASP A 65 13.50 -25.66 -13.77
C ASP A 65 12.27 -25.08 -14.51
N CYS A 66 11.75 -23.94 -14.02
CA CYS A 66 10.63 -23.23 -14.62
C CYS A 66 10.99 -22.61 -15.98
N LEU A 67 12.21 -22.08 -16.12
CA LEU A 67 12.71 -21.51 -17.37
C LEU A 67 13.04 -22.59 -18.42
N ASP A 68 13.46 -23.76 -17.98
CA ASP A 68 13.81 -24.88 -18.88
C ASP A 68 12.58 -25.43 -19.63
N ASP A 69 11.45 -25.62 -18.96
CA ASP A 69 10.25 -26.21 -19.55
C ASP A 69 9.04 -25.26 -19.69
N GLY A 70 9.17 -24.01 -19.23
CA GLY A 70 8.13 -22.98 -19.32
C GLY A 70 6.93 -23.19 -18.36
N GLN A 71 6.99 -24.19 -17.47
CA GLN A 71 5.89 -24.50 -16.55
C GLN A 71 6.10 -23.86 -15.19
N ALA A 72 5.02 -23.40 -14.55
CA ALA A 72 5.09 -22.89 -13.18
C ALA A 72 5.44 -24.00 -12.18
N ARG A 73 6.06 -23.58 -11.08
CA ARG A 73 6.41 -24.43 -9.93
C ARG A 73 5.78 -23.87 -8.66
N MET A 74 5.28 -24.77 -7.81
CA MET A 74 4.81 -24.42 -6.47
C MET A 74 5.77 -24.98 -5.42
N GLY A 75 6.65 -24.14 -4.90
CA GLY A 75 7.51 -24.48 -3.77
C GLY A 75 6.71 -24.40 -2.46
N ARG A 76 6.63 -25.52 -1.73
CA ARG A 76 5.97 -25.61 -0.41
C ARG A 76 7.01 -25.87 0.66
N PHE A 77 7.32 -24.81 1.41
CA PHE A 77 8.36 -24.82 2.45
C PHE A 77 7.69 -24.80 3.84
N HIS A 78 7.13 -25.96 4.21
CA HIS A 78 6.52 -26.18 5.52
C HIS A 78 7.48 -27.00 6.38
N ALA A 79 7.54 -26.73 7.67
CA ALA A 79 8.48 -27.38 8.60
C ALA A 79 8.43 -28.93 8.53
N SER A 80 7.29 -29.48 8.11
CA SER A 80 7.07 -30.92 7.90
C SER A 80 7.61 -31.44 6.56
N THR A 81 7.98 -30.57 5.59
CA THR A 81 8.39 -30.99 4.24
C THR A 81 9.88 -31.24 4.16
N ASN A 82 10.29 -32.16 3.24
CA ASN A 82 11.69 -32.39 2.94
C ASN A 82 12.36 -31.15 2.31
N ALA A 83 11.60 -30.37 1.52
CA ALA A 83 12.06 -29.11 0.94
C ALA A 83 12.47 -28.09 1.99
N ALA A 84 11.64 -27.88 3.04
CA ALA A 84 11.95 -26.99 4.15
C ALA A 84 13.20 -27.45 4.93
N ARG A 85 13.34 -28.75 5.16
CA ARG A 85 14.52 -29.31 5.85
C ARG A 85 15.80 -29.09 5.02
N ARG A 86 15.75 -29.34 3.69
CA ARG A 86 16.90 -29.09 2.79
C ARG A 86 17.28 -27.63 2.74
N ALA A 87 16.28 -26.72 2.75
CA ALA A 87 16.49 -25.29 2.74
C ALA A 87 16.93 -24.70 4.09
N GLY A 88 16.88 -25.49 5.19
CA GLY A 88 17.24 -24.99 6.53
C GLY A 88 16.21 -23.99 7.07
N LEU A 89 14.93 -24.07 6.67
CA LEU A 89 13.88 -23.15 7.11
C LEU A 89 13.70 -23.27 8.63
N SER A 90 13.96 -22.18 9.33
CA SER A 90 13.87 -22.08 10.79
C SER A 90 12.69 -21.24 11.29
N CYS A 91 11.94 -20.62 10.39
CA CYS A 91 10.84 -19.70 10.68
C CYS A 91 9.68 -19.99 9.73
N GLY A 92 8.45 -19.87 10.21
CA GLY A 92 7.16 -19.92 9.51
C GLY A 92 7.07 -20.73 8.22
N ASP A 93 5.91 -21.21 7.90
CA ASP A 93 5.66 -21.92 6.64
C ASP A 93 5.42 -20.94 5.48
N VAL A 94 5.90 -21.27 4.27
CA VAL A 94 5.81 -20.41 3.09
C VAL A 94 5.48 -21.23 1.84
N ASP A 95 4.50 -20.77 1.06
CA ASP A 95 4.29 -21.21 -0.32
C ASP A 95 4.81 -20.14 -1.28
N VAL A 96 5.59 -20.60 -2.28
CA VAL A 96 6.19 -19.75 -3.30
C VAL A 96 5.78 -20.27 -4.68
N LEU A 97 5.08 -19.43 -5.45
CA LEU A 97 4.78 -19.68 -6.85
C LEU A 97 5.89 -19.11 -7.71
N VAL A 98 6.47 -19.95 -8.55
CA VAL A 98 7.49 -19.54 -9.52
C VAL A 98 6.91 -19.62 -10.92
N THR A 99 6.99 -18.54 -11.68
CA THR A 99 6.48 -18.41 -13.04
C THR A 99 7.51 -17.78 -13.96
N PRO A 100 7.53 -18.12 -15.26
CA PRO A 100 8.29 -17.33 -16.22
C PRO A 100 7.82 -15.87 -16.22
N LEU A 101 8.71 -14.94 -16.49
CA LEU A 101 8.37 -13.52 -16.64
C LEU A 101 8.07 -13.24 -18.12
N ALA A 102 6.89 -12.67 -18.40
CA ALA A 102 6.57 -12.13 -19.70
C ALA A 102 7.11 -10.70 -19.82
N SER A 103 8.07 -10.47 -20.72
CA SER A 103 8.75 -9.18 -20.86
C SER A 103 7.80 -8.02 -21.17
N GLU A 104 6.79 -8.23 -22.03
CA GLU A 104 5.80 -7.20 -22.37
C GLU A 104 4.96 -6.78 -21.15
N GLN A 105 4.51 -7.77 -20.35
CA GLN A 105 3.75 -7.47 -19.14
C GLN A 105 4.62 -6.78 -18.08
N PHE A 106 5.89 -7.18 -17.96
CA PHE A 106 6.84 -6.52 -17.07
C PHE A 106 7.07 -5.07 -17.47
N GLN A 107 7.22 -4.75 -18.74
CA GLN A 107 7.35 -3.38 -19.24
C GLN A 107 6.10 -2.55 -18.90
N ALA A 108 4.90 -3.10 -19.13
CA ALA A 108 3.67 -2.44 -18.77
C ALA A 108 3.55 -2.16 -17.24
N GLU A 109 4.00 -3.11 -16.40
CA GLU A 109 4.07 -2.90 -14.93
C GLU A 109 5.09 -1.80 -14.57
N CYS A 110 6.25 -1.74 -15.24
CA CYS A 110 7.25 -0.69 -15.03
C CYS A 110 6.69 0.69 -15.34
N GLU A 111 6.01 0.86 -16.47
CA GLU A 111 5.35 2.12 -16.84
C GLU A 111 4.32 2.57 -15.80
N LEU A 112 3.51 1.64 -15.28
CA LEU A 112 2.53 1.94 -14.25
C LEU A 112 3.19 2.37 -12.93
N LEU A 113 4.31 1.71 -12.56
CA LEU A 113 5.09 2.07 -11.38
C LEU A 113 5.76 3.45 -11.51
N GLU A 114 6.26 3.79 -12.69
CA GLU A 114 6.86 5.10 -12.98
C GLU A 114 5.84 6.23 -12.93
N ARG A 115 4.61 5.97 -13.41
CA ARG A 115 3.49 6.91 -13.35
C ARG A 115 2.79 6.94 -11.99
N ASP A 116 3.22 6.11 -11.04
CA ASP A 116 2.59 5.93 -9.73
C ASP A 116 1.09 5.58 -9.84
N GLU A 117 0.73 4.78 -10.86
CA GLU A 117 -0.63 4.31 -11.10
C GLU A 117 -0.95 3.01 -10.35
N GLU A 118 -2.20 2.89 -9.90
CA GLU A 118 -2.69 1.65 -9.27
C GLU A 118 -2.87 0.55 -10.31
N TYR A 119 -2.37 -0.65 -9.99
CA TYR A 119 -2.66 -1.86 -10.75
C TYR A 119 -2.75 -3.09 -9.82
N LEU A 120 -3.28 -4.17 -10.37
CA LEU A 120 -3.33 -5.46 -9.71
C LEU A 120 -2.80 -6.52 -10.66
N ARG A 121 -1.88 -7.35 -10.17
CA ARG A 121 -1.44 -8.55 -10.88
C ARG A 121 -2.11 -9.78 -10.25
N ALA A 122 -2.75 -10.59 -11.08
CA ALA A 122 -3.31 -11.87 -10.68
C ALA A 122 -2.57 -13.00 -11.39
N ASN A 123 -1.82 -13.81 -10.65
CA ASN A 123 -1.19 -15.01 -11.16
C ASN A 123 -2.14 -16.20 -10.92
N VAL A 124 -2.64 -16.77 -12.01
CA VAL A 124 -3.49 -17.97 -11.98
C VAL A 124 -2.60 -19.17 -12.21
N TRP A 125 -2.68 -20.14 -11.31
CA TRP A 125 -1.94 -21.40 -11.40
C TRP A 125 -2.90 -22.58 -11.43
N VAL A 126 -2.67 -23.50 -12.40
CA VAL A 126 -3.46 -24.71 -12.59
C VAL A 126 -2.53 -25.89 -12.43
N PRO A 127 -2.61 -26.67 -11.32
CA PRO A 127 -1.75 -27.81 -11.08
C PRO A 127 -2.00 -28.91 -12.12
N GLN A 128 -0.93 -29.50 -12.67
CA GLN A 128 -0.97 -30.57 -13.67
C GLN A 128 -0.32 -31.84 -13.16
N GLY A 129 0.61 -31.75 -12.23
CA GLY A 129 1.32 -32.91 -11.71
C GLY A 129 2.34 -32.56 -10.63
N VAL A 130 3.15 -33.55 -10.28
CA VAL A 130 4.27 -33.43 -9.33
C VAL A 130 5.50 -34.05 -9.93
N ARG A 131 6.64 -33.35 -9.90
CA ARG A 131 7.96 -33.83 -10.33
C ARG A 131 8.95 -33.56 -9.20
N ASP A 132 9.69 -34.59 -8.78
CA ASP A 132 10.67 -34.49 -7.67
C ASP A 132 10.09 -33.82 -6.39
N GLU A 133 8.90 -34.23 -5.99
CA GLU A 133 8.13 -33.70 -4.87
C GLU A 133 7.63 -32.25 -5.07
N VAL A 134 7.85 -31.62 -6.22
CA VAL A 134 7.44 -30.25 -6.54
C VAL A 134 6.21 -30.26 -7.46
N PRO A 135 5.09 -29.67 -7.06
CA PRO A 135 3.95 -29.45 -7.95
C PRO A 135 4.32 -28.52 -9.10
N TYR A 136 3.96 -28.90 -10.33
CA TYR A 136 4.11 -28.09 -11.52
C TYR A 136 2.77 -27.93 -12.25
N GLY A 137 2.67 -26.94 -13.12
CA GLY A 137 1.44 -26.74 -13.86
C GLY A 137 1.45 -25.54 -14.80
N ALA A 138 0.31 -25.37 -15.47
CA ALA A 138 0.08 -24.21 -16.31
C ALA A 138 -0.08 -22.94 -15.45
N TRP A 139 0.34 -21.83 -16.01
CA TRP A 139 0.23 -20.52 -15.38
C TRP A 139 -0.31 -19.49 -16.35
N SER A 140 -0.91 -18.47 -15.80
CA SER A 140 -1.32 -17.27 -16.52
C SER A 140 -1.16 -16.08 -15.62
N SER A 141 -0.77 -14.94 -16.16
CA SER A 141 -0.70 -13.70 -15.41
C SER A 141 -1.62 -12.65 -16.05
N LEU A 142 -2.50 -12.08 -15.25
CA LEU A 142 -3.38 -10.98 -15.63
C LEU A 142 -2.89 -9.70 -15.01
N LEU A 143 -2.74 -8.67 -15.83
CA LEU A 143 -2.57 -7.29 -15.38
C LEU A 143 -3.94 -6.61 -15.40
N LEU A 144 -4.40 -6.14 -14.24
CA LEU A 144 -5.69 -5.49 -14.09
C LEU A 144 -5.48 -4.00 -13.81
N ARG A 145 -6.31 -3.16 -14.44
CA ARG A 145 -6.38 -1.71 -14.22
C ARG A 145 -7.82 -1.29 -13.97
N ARG A 146 -8.01 -0.12 -13.36
CA ARG A 146 -9.35 0.45 -13.23
C ARG A 146 -9.76 1.15 -14.52
N ASP A 147 -11.00 0.96 -14.93
CA ASP A 147 -11.61 1.74 -16.01
C ASP A 147 -12.02 3.16 -15.52
N ALA A 148 -12.58 3.96 -16.42
CA ALA A 148 -13.04 5.32 -16.10
C ALA A 148 -14.16 5.37 -15.04
N LYS A 149 -14.82 4.23 -14.77
CA LYS A 149 -15.86 4.09 -13.74
C LYS A 149 -15.29 3.52 -12.42
N GLY A 150 -13.99 3.22 -12.37
CA GLY A 150 -13.31 2.66 -11.21
C GLY A 150 -13.43 1.13 -11.09
N ALA A 151 -14.01 0.43 -12.05
CA ALA A 151 -14.10 -1.03 -12.05
C ALA A 151 -12.81 -1.67 -12.56
N TRP A 152 -12.43 -2.81 -11.99
CA TRP A 152 -11.29 -3.58 -12.47
C TRP A 152 -11.58 -4.24 -13.80
N GLN A 153 -10.65 -4.12 -14.73
CA GLN A 153 -10.68 -4.79 -16.03
C GLN A 153 -9.31 -5.36 -16.39
N VAL A 154 -9.28 -6.40 -17.21
CA VAL A 154 -8.03 -6.99 -17.71
C VAL A 154 -7.43 -6.05 -18.75
N ALA A 155 -6.24 -5.54 -18.46
CA ALA A 155 -5.46 -4.72 -19.40
C ALA A 155 -4.58 -5.59 -20.30
N SER A 156 -3.99 -6.65 -19.73
CA SER A 156 -3.22 -7.66 -20.51
C SER A 156 -3.27 -9.02 -19.82
N ALA A 157 -3.05 -10.07 -20.61
CA ALA A 157 -2.95 -11.44 -20.13
C ALA A 157 -1.80 -12.15 -20.83
N THR A 158 -1.04 -12.96 -20.08
CA THR A 158 0.09 -13.76 -20.61
C THR A 158 0.05 -15.17 -20.03
N GLY A 159 0.75 -16.11 -20.67
CA GLY A 159 0.76 -17.51 -20.29
C GLY A 159 -0.35 -18.33 -20.96
N ALA A 160 -0.84 -19.36 -20.29
CA ALA A 160 -1.90 -20.24 -20.80
C ALA A 160 -3.26 -19.49 -20.91
N PRO A 161 -4.12 -19.86 -21.86
CA PRO A 161 -5.47 -19.32 -21.94
C PRO A 161 -6.26 -19.54 -20.64
N ILE A 162 -6.99 -18.53 -20.20
CA ILE A 162 -7.83 -18.57 -18.99
C ILE A 162 -9.30 -18.66 -19.39
N ASP A 163 -10.03 -19.55 -18.74
CA ASP A 163 -11.47 -19.64 -18.86
C ASP A 163 -12.15 -18.32 -18.41
N ALA A 164 -13.19 -17.91 -19.14
CA ALA A 164 -13.94 -16.68 -18.84
C ALA A 164 -14.54 -16.68 -17.42
N ALA A 165 -14.96 -17.84 -16.90
CA ALA A 165 -15.48 -17.95 -15.54
C ALA A 165 -14.37 -17.73 -14.49
N VAL A 166 -13.16 -18.22 -14.74
CA VAL A 166 -11.98 -17.96 -13.88
C VAL A 166 -11.64 -16.48 -13.90
N GLN A 167 -11.59 -15.86 -15.09
CA GLN A 167 -11.33 -14.43 -15.23
C GLN A 167 -12.36 -13.58 -14.48
N GLN A 168 -13.65 -13.91 -14.63
CA GLN A 168 -14.73 -13.20 -13.92
C GLN A 168 -14.59 -13.30 -12.40
N ARG A 169 -14.26 -14.49 -11.88
CA ARG A 169 -14.01 -14.69 -10.44
C ARG A 169 -12.82 -13.88 -9.92
N VAL A 170 -11.76 -13.78 -10.72
CA VAL A 170 -10.59 -12.92 -10.40
C VAL A 170 -11.00 -11.45 -10.35
N LEU A 171 -11.79 -10.96 -11.31
CA LEU A 171 -12.28 -9.58 -11.32
C LEU A 171 -13.20 -9.26 -10.13
N LEU A 172 -14.09 -10.19 -9.75
CA LEU A 172 -14.93 -10.05 -8.56
C LEU A 172 -14.06 -9.96 -7.30
N ALA A 173 -13.12 -10.89 -7.13
CA ALA A 173 -12.21 -10.88 -5.99
C ALA A 173 -11.37 -9.60 -5.92
N ALA A 174 -10.92 -9.07 -7.06
CA ALA A 174 -10.23 -7.79 -7.14
C ALA A 174 -11.13 -6.62 -6.67
N GLY A 175 -12.43 -6.66 -7.00
CA GLY A 175 -13.43 -5.69 -6.54
C GLY A 175 -13.68 -5.75 -5.03
N ASP A 176 -13.68 -6.95 -4.47
CA ASP A 176 -13.92 -7.20 -3.04
C ASP A 176 -12.70 -6.92 -2.14
N MET A 177 -11.51 -6.71 -2.73
CA MET A 177 -10.31 -6.39 -1.95
C MET A 177 -10.46 -5.05 -1.23
N ALA A 178 -10.39 -5.06 0.10
CA ALA A 178 -10.37 -3.82 0.88
C ALA A 178 -9.23 -2.89 0.43
N PRO A 179 -9.39 -1.56 0.50
CA PRO A 179 -8.35 -0.60 0.12
C PRO A 179 -7.01 -0.81 0.81
N THR A 180 -7.03 -1.35 2.01
CA THR A 180 -5.84 -1.66 2.83
C THR A 180 -5.24 -3.03 2.53
N CYS A 181 -5.93 -3.88 1.74
CA CYS A 181 -5.48 -5.23 1.42
C CYS A 181 -4.66 -5.22 0.13
N ASN A 182 -3.42 -5.70 0.21
CA ASN A 182 -2.51 -5.76 -0.94
C ASN A 182 -2.43 -7.16 -1.57
N ASN A 183 -3.05 -8.18 -0.96
CA ASN A 183 -2.98 -9.56 -1.43
C ASN A 183 -4.32 -10.25 -1.25
N ALA A 184 -4.69 -11.11 -2.20
CA ALA A 184 -5.82 -12.03 -2.04
C ALA A 184 -5.49 -13.37 -2.72
N CYS A 185 -6.14 -14.43 -2.27
CA CYS A 185 -6.06 -15.75 -2.88
C CYS A 185 -7.48 -16.22 -3.17
N VAL A 186 -7.71 -16.69 -4.40
CA VAL A 186 -8.96 -17.30 -4.82
C VAL A 186 -8.70 -18.76 -5.17
N GLU A 187 -9.38 -19.68 -4.50
CA GLU A 187 -9.32 -21.11 -4.81
C GLU A 187 -10.53 -21.50 -5.68
N PHE A 188 -10.28 -22.35 -6.64
CA PHE A 188 -11.30 -22.89 -7.54
C PHE A 188 -11.54 -24.37 -7.25
N ALA A 189 -12.75 -24.86 -7.49
CA ALA A 189 -13.12 -26.25 -7.31
C ALA A 189 -12.25 -27.22 -8.14
N SER A 190 -11.66 -26.76 -9.22
CA SER A 190 -10.69 -27.50 -10.04
C SER A 190 -9.33 -27.72 -9.40
N GLY A 191 -9.08 -27.15 -8.22
CA GLY A 191 -7.74 -27.09 -7.58
C GLY A 191 -6.83 -25.99 -8.13
N ALA A 192 -7.28 -25.23 -9.11
CA ALA A 192 -6.59 -24.01 -9.55
C ALA A 192 -6.63 -22.93 -8.46
N CYS A 193 -5.66 -22.03 -8.48
CA CYS A 193 -5.60 -20.90 -7.56
C CYS A 193 -5.25 -19.61 -8.32
N ALA A 194 -5.84 -18.48 -7.92
CA ALA A 194 -5.42 -17.16 -8.39
C ALA A 194 -4.86 -16.37 -7.20
N TYR A 195 -3.66 -15.87 -7.34
CA TYR A 195 -2.95 -15.06 -6.35
C TYR A 195 -2.90 -13.62 -6.84
N LEU A 196 -3.67 -12.75 -6.17
CA LEU A 196 -3.81 -11.36 -6.51
C LEU A 196 -2.84 -10.53 -5.67
N VAL A 197 -2.09 -9.65 -6.33
CA VAL A 197 -1.21 -8.68 -5.66
C VAL A 197 -1.52 -7.30 -6.20
N ARG A 198 -2.02 -6.44 -5.32
CA ARG A 198 -2.32 -5.04 -5.60
C ARG A 198 -1.07 -4.20 -5.41
N ARG A 199 -0.82 -3.32 -6.34
CA ARG A 199 0.18 -2.25 -6.26
C ARG A 199 -0.56 -0.92 -6.19
N ALA A 200 -0.72 -0.43 -4.98
CA ALA A 200 -1.27 0.90 -4.76
C ALA A 200 -0.24 1.97 -5.13
N PRO A 201 -0.70 3.15 -5.52
CA PRO A 201 0.17 4.32 -5.65
C PRO A 201 0.97 4.57 -4.39
N ARG A 202 2.11 5.26 -4.54
CA ARG A 202 2.93 5.68 -3.41
C ARG A 202 2.08 6.50 -2.46
N PRO A 203 2.03 6.18 -1.17
CA PRO A 203 1.29 6.98 -0.22
C PRO A 203 1.81 8.42 -0.22
N ARG A 204 0.88 9.38 -0.14
CA ARG A 204 1.19 10.80 -0.09
C ARG A 204 0.78 11.38 1.25
N LEU A 205 1.69 12.11 1.88
CA LEU A 205 1.40 12.93 3.05
C LEU A 205 1.29 14.38 2.63
N VAL A 206 0.14 14.99 2.89
CA VAL A 206 -0.08 16.43 2.69
C VAL A 206 -0.17 17.11 4.05
N CYS A 207 0.81 17.92 4.39
CA CYS A 207 0.82 18.77 5.59
C CYS A 207 0.30 20.15 5.22
N VAL A 208 -0.86 20.52 5.75
CA VAL A 208 -1.36 21.88 5.66
C VAL A 208 -0.84 22.66 6.86
N GLY A 209 0.12 23.53 6.60
CA GLY A 209 0.89 24.27 7.59
C GLY A 209 2.36 23.87 7.67
N GLY A 210 3.25 24.76 7.27
CA GLY A 210 4.71 24.62 7.36
C GLY A 210 5.24 24.81 8.79
N VAL A 211 4.55 24.27 9.79
CA VAL A 211 4.92 24.36 11.21
C VAL A 211 6.03 23.37 11.58
N HIS A 212 6.60 23.50 12.77
CA HIS A 212 7.73 22.68 13.21
C HIS A 212 7.42 21.18 13.20
N ILE A 213 6.21 20.78 13.58
CA ILE A 213 5.74 19.38 13.54
C ILE A 213 5.80 18.83 12.10
N ALA A 214 5.44 19.63 11.08
CA ALA A 214 5.43 19.21 9.68
C ALA A 214 6.84 18.82 9.19
N ILE A 215 7.91 19.49 9.68
CA ILE A 215 9.29 19.15 9.31
C ILE A 215 9.62 17.70 9.72
N HIS A 216 9.34 17.33 10.97
CA HIS A 216 9.60 15.98 11.46
C HIS A 216 8.67 14.96 10.80
N LEU A 217 7.41 15.31 10.59
CA LEU A 217 6.41 14.44 9.98
C LEU A 217 6.77 14.11 8.52
N CYS A 218 7.21 15.09 7.74
CA CYS A 218 7.69 14.87 6.36
C CYS A 218 8.93 13.97 6.33
N ARG A 219 9.90 14.15 7.24
CA ARG A 219 11.07 13.30 7.33
C ARG A 219 10.72 11.84 7.64
N MET A 220 9.79 11.61 8.57
CA MET A 220 9.30 10.26 8.90
C MET A 220 8.57 9.63 7.71
N ALA A 221 7.72 10.39 7.03
CA ALA A 221 7.02 9.93 5.83
C ALA A 221 8.00 9.55 4.70
N LYS A 222 9.04 10.35 4.48
CA LYS A 222 10.11 10.04 3.50
C LYS A 222 10.86 8.76 3.87
N ALA A 223 11.18 8.54 5.14
CA ALA A 223 11.83 7.31 5.61
C ALA A 223 10.95 6.07 5.38
N LEU A 224 9.62 6.23 5.38
CA LEU A 224 8.65 5.19 5.02
C LEU A 224 8.40 5.07 3.50
N GLY A 225 9.11 5.84 2.67
CA GLY A 225 8.98 5.83 1.22
C GLY A 225 7.76 6.58 0.67
N TRP A 226 7.13 7.46 1.46
CA TRP A 226 5.99 8.27 1.03
C TRP A 226 6.41 9.50 0.25
N SER A 227 5.54 10.01 -0.62
CA SER A 227 5.66 11.36 -1.16
C SER A 227 5.12 12.38 -0.15
N THR A 228 5.70 13.58 -0.14
CA THR A 228 5.40 14.61 0.84
C THR A 228 5.09 15.93 0.16
N VAL A 229 4.01 16.56 0.61
CA VAL A 229 3.60 17.90 0.16
C VAL A 229 3.39 18.78 1.38
N VAL A 230 3.89 20.00 1.34
CA VAL A 230 3.60 21.02 2.37
C VAL A 230 2.87 22.18 1.70
N VAL A 231 1.68 22.50 2.23
CA VAL A 231 0.86 23.63 1.77
C VAL A 231 0.79 24.68 2.87
N ASP A 232 1.30 25.89 2.64
CA ASP A 232 1.15 26.99 3.57
C ASP A 232 1.14 28.35 2.82
N PRO A 233 0.06 29.13 2.90
CA PRO A 233 -0.01 30.45 2.24
C PRO A 233 0.95 31.47 2.85
N ARG A 234 1.46 31.22 4.04
CA ARG A 234 2.38 32.12 4.74
C ARG A 234 3.82 31.85 4.34
N ARG A 235 4.38 32.71 3.51
CA ARG A 235 5.72 32.56 2.91
C ARG A 235 6.85 32.26 3.90
N VAL A 236 6.76 32.78 5.14
CA VAL A 236 7.79 32.55 6.18
C VAL A 236 7.79 31.14 6.76
N PHE A 237 6.71 30.38 6.59
CA PHE A 237 6.58 29.02 7.10
C PHE A 237 6.91 27.96 6.04
N GLY A 238 6.55 28.22 4.79
CA GLY A 238 6.82 27.32 3.65
C GLY A 238 8.06 27.77 2.89
N THR A 239 9.26 27.39 3.33
CA THR A 239 10.52 27.71 2.64
C THR A 239 11.33 26.45 2.39
N ASP A 240 12.07 26.42 1.27
CA ASP A 240 12.97 25.29 0.92
C ASP A 240 14.02 25.06 1.99
N GLU A 241 14.48 26.10 2.67
CA GLU A 241 15.43 25.99 3.77
C GLU A 241 14.88 25.19 4.95
N ARG A 242 13.59 25.33 5.25
CA ARG A 242 12.92 24.58 6.32
C ARG A 242 12.51 23.17 5.91
N PHE A 243 12.24 22.97 4.62
CA PHE A 243 11.75 21.73 4.02
C PHE A 243 12.62 21.24 2.87
N PRO A 244 13.95 21.03 3.08
CA PRO A 244 14.87 20.71 1.99
C PRO A 244 14.58 19.35 1.32
N ASP A 245 13.91 18.45 2.04
CA ASP A 245 13.66 17.07 1.60
C ASP A 245 12.21 16.82 1.16
N VAL A 246 11.34 17.85 1.18
CA VAL A 246 9.95 17.69 0.74
C VAL A 246 9.87 17.55 -0.78
N ASP A 247 8.96 16.71 -1.29
CA ASP A 247 8.83 16.52 -2.74
C ASP A 247 8.16 17.74 -3.40
N GLU A 248 7.22 18.40 -2.68
CA GLU A 248 6.51 19.56 -3.20
C GLU A 248 6.20 20.56 -2.09
N LEU A 249 6.54 21.83 -2.30
CA LEU A 249 6.27 22.93 -1.38
C LEU A 249 5.38 23.97 -2.07
N VAL A 250 4.17 24.17 -1.55
CA VAL A 250 3.13 24.98 -2.20
C VAL A 250 2.76 26.17 -1.31
N GLN A 251 3.15 27.36 -1.71
CA GLN A 251 2.86 28.63 -1.01
C GLN A 251 1.53 29.23 -1.46
N GLN A 252 0.45 28.49 -1.29
CA GLN A 252 -0.90 28.87 -1.70
C GLN A 252 -1.92 28.54 -0.58
N TRP A 253 -3.11 29.14 -0.70
CA TRP A 253 -4.25 28.74 0.13
C TRP A 253 -4.68 27.30 -0.20
N PRO A 254 -5.17 26.52 0.78
CA PRO A 254 -5.55 25.13 0.54
C PRO A 254 -6.53 24.93 -0.61
N GLN A 255 -7.49 25.86 -0.81
CA GLN A 255 -8.46 25.77 -1.91
C GLN A 255 -7.80 25.86 -3.28
N GLU A 256 -6.78 26.74 -3.41
CA GLU A 256 -6.01 26.90 -4.64
C GLU A 256 -5.07 25.70 -4.85
N ALA A 257 -4.34 25.31 -3.81
CA ALA A 257 -3.42 24.19 -3.85
C ALA A 257 -4.11 22.88 -4.26
N PHE A 258 -5.26 22.57 -3.68
CA PHE A 258 -5.98 21.33 -3.95
C PHE A 258 -6.74 21.31 -5.28
N SER A 259 -6.80 22.43 -6.01
CA SER A 259 -7.29 22.43 -7.39
C SER A 259 -6.34 21.73 -8.36
N HIS A 260 -5.04 21.63 -8.03
CA HIS A 260 -4.01 20.99 -8.85
C HIS A 260 -3.24 19.86 -8.13
N ILE A 261 -3.31 19.79 -6.79
CA ILE A 261 -2.79 18.66 -6.03
C ILE A 261 -3.90 17.63 -5.83
N PRO A 262 -3.86 16.47 -6.51
CA PRO A 262 -4.90 15.46 -6.36
C PRO A 262 -4.86 14.81 -4.97
N LEU A 263 -5.98 14.88 -4.26
CA LEU A 263 -6.20 14.13 -3.02
C LEU A 263 -6.87 12.80 -3.36
N THR A 264 -6.06 11.73 -3.40
CA THR A 264 -6.50 10.39 -3.81
C THR A 264 -6.74 9.46 -2.61
N SER A 265 -7.22 8.25 -2.86
CA SER A 265 -7.34 7.20 -1.83
C SER A 265 -6.00 6.75 -1.23
N SER A 266 -4.87 7.23 -1.75
CA SER A 266 -3.53 7.03 -1.18
C SER A 266 -3.00 8.28 -0.45
N THR A 267 -3.85 9.30 -0.23
CA THR A 267 -3.45 10.58 0.39
C THR A 267 -3.88 10.63 1.86
N ALA A 268 -2.95 11.04 2.72
CA ALA A 268 -3.20 11.46 4.10
C ALA A 268 -3.09 12.99 4.18
N VAL A 269 -4.11 13.66 4.73
CA VAL A 269 -4.14 15.11 4.91
C VAL A 269 -4.05 15.45 6.41
N CYS A 270 -3.08 16.28 6.78
CA CYS A 270 -2.84 16.73 8.16
C CYS A 270 -2.95 18.25 8.24
N ALA A 271 -4.04 18.77 8.85
CA ALA A 271 -4.22 20.21 9.14
C ALA A 271 -3.52 20.55 10.45
N LEU A 272 -2.45 21.36 10.38
CA LEU A 272 -1.48 21.57 11.48
C LEU A 272 -1.35 23.02 11.94
N THR A 273 -2.12 24.00 11.39
CA THR A 273 -1.82 25.42 11.62
C THR A 273 -2.42 26.03 12.88
N HIS A 274 -3.49 25.55 13.40
CA HIS A 274 -4.37 26.20 14.37
C HIS A 274 -5.15 27.42 13.83
N ASP A 275 -4.89 27.89 12.63
CA ASP A 275 -5.62 28.99 12.00
C ASP A 275 -6.89 28.46 11.29
N PRO A 276 -8.11 28.84 11.75
CA PRO A 276 -9.32 28.36 11.10
C PRO A 276 -9.44 28.74 9.63
N LYS A 277 -8.83 29.87 9.21
CA LYS A 277 -8.86 30.33 7.83
C LYS A 277 -8.07 29.41 6.89
N ILE A 278 -7.12 28.65 7.41
CA ILE A 278 -6.31 27.68 6.67
C ILE A 278 -6.85 26.27 6.89
N ASP A 279 -7.08 25.89 8.18
CA ASP A 279 -7.43 24.52 8.53
C ASP A 279 -8.84 24.12 8.06
N VAL A 280 -9.85 25.01 8.19
CA VAL A 280 -11.24 24.67 7.83
C VAL A 280 -11.38 24.42 6.33
N PRO A 281 -10.91 25.28 5.43
CA PRO A 281 -10.94 25.00 4.00
C PRO A 281 -10.15 23.75 3.58
N ALA A 282 -9.03 23.48 4.27
CA ALA A 282 -8.27 22.26 4.01
C ALA A 282 -9.06 21.00 4.39
N LEU A 283 -9.73 21.01 5.53
CA LEU A 283 -10.58 19.91 5.99
C LEU A 283 -11.79 19.71 5.06
N GLN A 284 -12.44 20.79 4.60
CA GLN A 284 -13.53 20.74 3.64
C GLN A 284 -13.11 20.07 2.32
N ALA A 285 -11.98 20.50 1.76
CA ALA A 285 -11.46 19.90 0.53
C ALA A 285 -11.07 18.43 0.72
N ALA A 286 -10.46 18.09 1.86
CA ALA A 286 -10.13 16.71 2.21
C ALA A 286 -11.38 15.82 2.34
N LEU A 287 -12.46 16.32 2.96
CA LEU A 287 -13.75 15.63 3.08
C LEU A 287 -14.42 15.38 1.74
N ALA A 288 -14.29 16.31 0.80
CA ALA A 288 -14.79 16.17 -0.57
C ALA A 288 -13.96 15.19 -1.43
N SER A 289 -12.84 14.69 -0.90
CA SER A 289 -11.91 13.80 -1.58
C SER A 289 -11.98 12.36 -1.06
N PRO A 290 -11.42 11.38 -1.79
CA PRO A 290 -11.27 10.02 -1.30
C PRO A 290 -10.07 9.81 -0.37
N ALA A 291 -9.46 10.87 0.18
CA ALA A 291 -8.32 10.77 1.10
C ALA A 291 -8.60 9.74 2.22
N PHE A 292 -7.65 8.81 2.43
CA PHE A 292 -7.84 7.72 3.39
C PHE A 292 -7.69 8.17 4.85
N TYR A 293 -7.01 9.29 5.06
CA TYR A 293 -6.79 9.86 6.38
C TYR A 293 -6.94 11.37 6.34
N ILE A 294 -7.69 11.92 7.30
CA ILE A 294 -7.85 13.36 7.51
C ILE A 294 -7.62 13.62 8.99
N GLY A 295 -6.59 14.39 9.32
CA GLY A 295 -6.25 14.71 10.70
C GLY A 295 -6.24 16.21 11.00
N SER A 296 -6.66 16.58 12.18
CA SER A 296 -6.76 17.97 12.63
C SER A 296 -6.04 18.18 13.96
N LEU A 297 -5.01 19.03 13.95
CA LEU A 297 -4.25 19.40 15.15
C LEU A 297 -5.06 20.35 16.03
N GLY A 298 -4.98 20.18 17.34
CA GLY A 298 -5.59 21.07 18.32
C GLY A 298 -6.28 20.32 19.45
N ARG A 299 -6.52 21.04 20.55
CA ARG A 299 -7.19 20.50 21.75
C ARG A 299 -8.66 20.17 21.46
N LEU A 300 -9.29 19.37 22.32
CA LEU A 300 -10.71 19.02 22.23
C LEU A 300 -11.62 20.23 22.04
N SER A 301 -11.37 21.36 22.71
CA SER A 301 -12.14 22.61 22.55
C SER A 301 -12.02 23.17 21.12
N THR A 302 -10.83 23.09 20.52
CA THR A 302 -10.60 23.51 19.13
C THR A 302 -11.32 22.58 18.15
N GLN A 303 -11.29 21.28 18.40
CA GLN A 303 -11.98 20.31 17.56
C GLN A 303 -13.50 20.55 17.53
N ARG A 304 -14.11 20.89 18.66
CA ARG A 304 -15.53 21.21 18.73
C ARG A 304 -15.90 22.48 17.96
N MET A 305 -15.09 23.52 18.11
CA MET A 305 -15.32 24.77 17.38
C MET A 305 -15.26 24.50 15.86
N ARG A 306 -14.26 23.73 15.40
CA ARG A 306 -14.14 23.34 13.99
C ARG A 306 -15.29 22.44 13.55
N ALA A 307 -15.71 21.47 14.38
CA ALA A 307 -16.84 20.61 14.08
C ALA A 307 -18.12 21.40 13.84
N ARG A 308 -18.42 22.38 14.71
CA ARG A 308 -19.57 23.28 14.55
C ARG A 308 -19.48 24.06 13.24
N GLN A 309 -18.33 24.67 12.97
CA GLN A 309 -18.13 25.44 11.74
C GLN A 309 -18.29 24.55 10.50
N LEU A 310 -17.72 23.34 10.48
CA LEU A 310 -17.86 22.40 9.35
C LEU A 310 -19.32 22.00 9.13
N VAL A 311 -20.10 21.78 10.20
CA VAL A 311 -21.55 21.50 10.11
C VAL A 311 -22.32 22.71 9.60
N ASP A 312 -22.03 23.89 10.10
CA ASP A 312 -22.64 25.15 9.62
C ASP A 312 -22.34 25.39 8.14
N ASP A 313 -21.18 24.94 7.66
CA ASP A 313 -20.75 24.97 6.27
C ASP A 313 -21.27 23.76 5.43
N GLY A 314 -22.11 22.87 6.02
CA GLY A 314 -22.81 21.80 5.32
C GLY A 314 -22.22 20.40 5.46
N ALA A 315 -21.19 20.18 6.26
CA ALA A 315 -20.65 18.84 6.51
C ALA A 315 -21.63 18.00 7.35
N SER A 316 -21.77 16.73 7.00
CA SER A 316 -22.58 15.77 7.74
C SER A 316 -21.85 15.24 8.97
N LEU A 317 -22.59 14.59 9.89
CA LEU A 317 -21.97 13.89 11.03
C LEU A 317 -21.07 12.74 10.58
N ALA A 318 -21.39 12.09 9.46
CA ALA A 318 -20.53 11.05 8.87
C ALA A 318 -19.21 11.63 8.37
N ASP A 319 -19.21 12.85 7.84
CA ASP A 319 -17.98 13.54 7.44
C ASP A 319 -17.09 13.84 8.66
N LEU A 320 -17.68 14.28 9.77
CA LEU A 320 -16.91 14.52 11.01
C LEU A 320 -16.28 13.25 11.57
N ASP A 321 -16.88 12.09 11.34
CA ASP A 321 -16.32 10.79 11.77
C ASP A 321 -15.10 10.36 10.93
N ARG A 322 -14.88 10.96 9.75
CA ARG A 322 -13.69 10.77 8.93
C ARG A 322 -12.49 11.58 9.40
N ILE A 323 -12.68 12.58 10.28
CA ILE A 323 -11.60 13.46 10.75
C ILE A 323 -11.08 12.97 12.09
N PHE A 324 -9.81 12.62 12.17
CA PHE A 324 -9.12 12.35 13.44
C PHE A 324 -8.76 13.67 14.14
N GLY A 325 -9.38 13.91 15.28
CA GLY A 325 -9.19 15.15 16.05
C GLY A 325 -9.45 14.96 17.54
N PRO A 326 -8.45 15.16 18.39
CA PRO A 326 -7.05 15.56 18.12
C PRO A 326 -6.28 14.57 17.26
N ILE A 327 -5.46 15.07 16.32
CA ILE A 327 -4.61 14.26 15.47
C ILE A 327 -3.53 13.52 16.28
N GLY A 328 -3.23 12.29 15.88
CA GLY A 328 -2.19 11.47 16.49
C GLY A 328 -2.71 10.52 17.57
N LEU A 329 -1.94 9.49 17.90
CA LEU A 329 -2.18 8.62 19.03
C LEU A 329 -1.77 9.32 20.32
N ASP A 330 -2.43 9.01 21.44
CA ASP A 330 -2.02 9.54 22.76
C ASP A 330 -0.76 8.82 23.25
N LEU A 331 0.40 9.34 22.87
CA LEU A 331 1.71 8.90 23.35
C LEU A 331 2.24 9.77 24.50
N ALA A 332 1.44 10.72 25.01
CA ALA A 332 1.82 11.70 26.01
C ALA A 332 3.04 12.59 25.63
N GLY A 333 3.51 12.54 24.38
CA GLY A 333 4.61 13.35 23.86
C GLY A 333 4.23 14.83 23.73
N ARG A 334 5.18 15.73 23.94
CA ARG A 334 4.99 17.19 23.90
C ARG A 334 5.91 17.89 22.91
N GLU A 335 7.06 17.29 22.61
CA GLU A 335 8.00 17.84 21.64
C GLU A 335 7.49 17.66 20.19
N PRO A 336 7.82 18.58 19.29
CA PRO A 336 7.36 18.50 17.90
C PRO A 336 7.65 17.17 17.21
N ALA A 337 8.79 16.55 17.49
CA ALA A 337 9.17 15.25 16.95
C ALA A 337 8.30 14.11 17.52
N GLU A 338 7.97 14.15 18.80
CA GLU A 338 7.11 13.16 19.47
C GLU A 338 5.67 13.26 18.97
N ILE A 339 5.17 14.49 18.77
CA ILE A 339 3.86 14.74 18.17
C ILE A 339 3.85 14.22 16.72
N ALA A 340 4.88 14.48 15.95
CA ALA A 340 5.01 13.95 14.58
C ALA A 340 5.01 12.41 14.56
N LEU A 341 5.70 11.76 15.51
CA LEU A 341 5.69 10.31 15.68
C LEU A 341 4.27 9.80 15.97
N SER A 342 3.55 10.44 16.90
CA SER A 342 2.17 10.06 17.25
C SER A 342 1.23 10.16 16.04
N ILE A 343 1.39 11.21 15.23
CA ILE A 343 0.63 11.41 13.99
C ILE A 343 0.99 10.32 12.98
N MET A 344 2.27 10.08 12.71
CA MET A 344 2.69 9.09 11.72
C MET A 344 2.29 7.67 12.12
N ALA A 345 2.32 7.35 13.42
CA ALA A 345 1.83 6.07 13.94
C ALA A 345 0.32 5.90 13.69
N GLN A 346 -0.49 6.93 13.95
CA GLN A 346 -1.92 6.90 13.66
C GLN A 346 -2.21 6.77 12.17
N VAL A 347 -1.57 7.58 11.32
CA VAL A 347 -1.70 7.52 9.86
C VAL A 347 -1.36 6.13 9.34
N THR A 348 -0.29 5.52 9.86
CA THR A 348 0.12 4.15 9.49
C THR A 348 -0.90 3.12 9.95
N ALA A 349 -1.42 3.22 11.18
CA ALA A 349 -2.43 2.33 11.72
C ALA A 349 -3.72 2.35 10.89
N VAL A 350 -4.21 3.54 10.53
CA VAL A 350 -5.39 3.69 9.67
C VAL A 350 -5.14 3.10 8.28
N ARG A 351 -3.99 3.38 7.67
CA ARG A 351 -3.62 2.82 6.37
C ARG A 351 -3.53 1.30 6.37
N CYS A 352 -3.09 0.72 7.47
CA CYS A 352 -2.96 -0.75 7.63
C CYS A 352 -4.26 -1.42 8.13
N GLY A 353 -5.34 -0.66 8.34
CA GLY A 353 -6.62 -1.22 8.80
C GLY A 353 -6.61 -1.66 10.27
N SER A 354 -5.78 -1.06 11.12
CA SER A 354 -5.76 -1.36 12.54
C SER A 354 -6.93 -0.68 13.26
N GLU A 355 -7.88 -1.45 13.74
CA GLU A 355 -9.04 -0.94 14.49
C GLU A 355 -8.66 -0.46 15.91
N THR A 356 -7.66 -1.07 16.52
CA THR A 356 -7.28 -0.82 17.93
C THR A 356 -6.44 0.46 18.11
N LEU A 357 -5.81 0.97 17.06
CA LEU A 357 -4.90 2.13 17.10
C LEU A 357 -5.39 3.31 16.28
N SER A 358 -6.66 3.33 15.83
CA SER A 358 -7.18 4.39 14.97
C SER A 358 -7.30 5.76 15.67
N GLY A 359 -7.46 5.80 17.00
CA GLY A 359 -7.55 7.04 17.78
C GLY A 359 -8.96 7.62 17.83
N THR A 360 -9.06 8.87 18.28
CA THR A 360 -10.35 9.55 18.50
C THR A 360 -10.77 10.34 17.27
N THR A 361 -12.01 10.17 16.79
CA THR A 361 -12.56 10.99 15.70
C THR A 361 -13.07 12.33 16.23
N MET A 362 -13.18 13.32 15.33
CA MET A 362 -13.73 14.64 15.67
C MET A 362 -15.17 14.54 16.19
N LEU A 363 -15.96 13.62 15.64
CA LEU A 363 -17.32 13.34 16.08
C LEU A 363 -17.35 12.80 17.52
N GLN A 364 -16.47 11.85 17.86
CA GLN A 364 -16.33 11.33 19.22
C GLN A 364 -15.88 12.41 20.19
N ALA A 365 -14.89 13.22 19.79
CA ALA A 365 -14.41 14.36 20.58
C ALA A 365 -15.51 15.41 20.85
N ALA A 366 -16.37 15.67 19.87
CA ALA A 366 -17.51 16.58 20.02
C ALA A 366 -18.56 16.03 21.01
N ARG A 367 -18.89 14.73 20.93
CA ARG A 367 -19.90 14.07 21.79
C ARG A 367 -19.44 13.88 23.25
N ALA A 368 -18.16 13.71 23.50
CA ALA A 368 -17.64 13.39 24.83
C ALA A 368 -17.92 14.46 25.91
N GLN A 369 -18.26 15.68 25.55
CA GLN A 369 -18.58 16.73 26.49
C GLN A 369 -20.08 16.99 26.65
N ASP A 370 -20.89 16.74 25.63
CA ASP A 370 -22.36 16.83 25.83
C ASP A 370 -22.79 15.91 26.97
N SER A 371 -22.08 14.79 27.14
CA SER A 371 -22.30 13.87 28.26
C SER A 371 -21.72 14.34 29.60
N LYS A 372 -20.70 15.21 29.62
CA LYS A 372 -20.15 15.82 30.87
C LYS A 372 -20.97 17.00 31.32
N GLU A 373 -21.42 17.85 30.40
CA GLU A 373 -22.28 19.02 30.72
C GLU A 373 -23.66 18.55 31.20
N ARG A 374 -24.21 17.45 30.64
CA ARG A 374 -25.48 16.85 31.16
C ARG A 374 -25.34 16.17 32.52
N LYS A 375 -24.14 15.82 32.97
CA LYS A 375 -23.88 15.26 34.30
C LYS A 375 -23.57 16.32 35.35
N SER A 376 -23.29 17.56 34.96
CA SER A 376 -22.97 18.68 35.81
C SER A 376 -24.09 19.74 35.90
N ALA A 377 -25.20 19.54 35.16
CA ALA A 377 -26.48 20.26 35.28
C ALA A 377 -27.53 19.40 35.98
#